data_9b1f3d2881d86f421d8fefa0a02fd010
#
_entry.id   9b1f3d2881d86f421d8fefa0a02fd010
#
_cell.length_a   1.000
_cell.length_b   1.000
_cell.length_c   1.000
_cell.angle_alpha   90.00
_cell.angle_beta   90.00
_cell.angle_gamma   90.00
#
_symmetry.space_group_name_H-M   'P 1'
#
loop_
_entity.id
_entity.type
_entity.pdbx_description
1 polymer ?
#
loop_
_entity_poly.entity_id
_entity_poly.type
_entity_poly.pdbx_seq_one_letter_code
_entity_poly.pdbx_strand_id
1 'polypeptide(L)'
;MFPKTLVAEDDPNDALLLHHAFKRAGIDATIHFVSDGVEAIDYLRGKQLFEKVASSTLPGMFLLDLEMPRLNGFGVLQWLRKHPHLRPYRVVVFSATQSAIDMSRAAELGADLCLLKTSDPAELEQLVKALMDCYHGKPAAYTLMTATDQNVVALTQ
;
A
#
# COMPACT_ATOMS: atom_id res chain seq x y z
N MET A 1 -2.74 18.18 2.89
CA MET A 1 -2.75 17.58 1.53
C MET A 1 -2.46 16.10 1.64
N PHE A 2 -3.29 15.29 0.98
CA PHE A 2 -3.14 13.84 1.00
C PHE A 2 -2.42 13.36 -0.26
N PRO A 3 -1.59 12.33 -0.15
CA PRO A 3 -0.84 11.86 -1.29
C PRO A 3 -1.74 11.18 -2.32
N LYS A 4 -1.35 11.29 -3.57
CA LYS A 4 -1.86 10.40 -4.59
C LYS A 4 -1.50 8.96 -4.20
N THR A 5 -2.48 8.08 -4.16
CA THR A 5 -2.32 6.72 -3.65
C THR A 5 -2.63 5.70 -4.73
N LEU A 6 -1.72 4.78 -4.95
CA LEU A 6 -1.92 3.60 -5.78
C LEU A 6 -2.24 2.42 -4.87
N VAL A 7 -3.27 1.66 -5.21
CA VAL A 7 -3.65 0.44 -4.51
C VAL A 7 -3.66 -0.72 -5.50
N ALA A 8 -2.84 -1.72 -5.25
CA ALA A 8 -2.83 -2.98 -5.99
C ALA A 8 -3.53 -4.05 -5.15
N GLU A 9 -4.74 -4.41 -5.56
CA GLU A 9 -5.62 -5.35 -4.88
C GLU A 9 -6.49 -6.08 -5.90
N ASP A 10 -6.42 -7.41 -5.93
CA ASP A 10 -7.16 -8.21 -6.89
C ASP A 10 -8.60 -8.54 -6.44
N ASP A 11 -8.87 -8.51 -5.14
CA ASP A 11 -10.21 -8.74 -4.61
C ASP A 11 -11.03 -7.44 -4.63
N PRO A 12 -12.11 -7.36 -5.42
CA PRO A 12 -12.93 -6.17 -5.50
C PRO A 12 -13.62 -5.82 -4.17
N ASN A 13 -13.88 -6.78 -3.30
CA ASN A 13 -14.44 -6.53 -1.98
C ASN A 13 -13.43 -5.83 -1.06
N ASP A 14 -12.19 -6.29 -1.07
CA ASP A 14 -11.12 -5.66 -0.29
C ASP A 14 -10.82 -4.25 -0.81
N ALA A 15 -10.83 -4.06 -2.12
CA ALA A 15 -10.67 -2.74 -2.74
C ALA A 15 -11.80 -1.78 -2.31
N LEU A 16 -13.04 -2.27 -2.30
CA LEU A 16 -14.20 -1.48 -1.87
C LEU A 16 -14.13 -1.11 -0.39
N LEU A 17 -13.72 -2.04 0.46
CA LEU A 17 -13.53 -1.78 1.90
C LEU A 17 -12.50 -0.69 2.14
N LEU A 18 -11.37 -0.73 1.42
CA LEU A 18 -10.36 0.31 1.49
C LEU A 18 -10.89 1.67 1.02
N HIS A 19 -11.62 1.70 -0.08
CA HIS A 19 -12.21 2.93 -0.59
C HIS A 19 -13.14 3.57 0.46
N HIS A 20 -14.00 2.77 1.09
CA HIS A 20 -14.88 3.25 2.15
C HIS A 20 -14.12 3.71 3.40
N ALA A 21 -13.01 3.03 3.74
CA ALA A 21 -12.18 3.40 4.88
C ALA A 21 -11.55 4.78 4.70
N PHE A 22 -11.00 5.07 3.52
CA PHE A 22 -10.48 6.39 3.18
C PHE A 22 -11.57 7.47 3.30
N LYS A 23 -12.73 7.17 2.77
CA LYS A 23 -13.85 8.10 2.80
C LYS A 23 -14.33 8.39 4.21
N ARG A 24 -14.46 7.36 5.06
CA ARG A 24 -14.85 7.51 6.47
C ARG A 24 -13.81 8.24 7.30
N ALA A 25 -12.54 8.04 6.99
CA ALA A 25 -11.45 8.76 7.64
C ALA A 25 -11.42 10.25 7.28
N GLY A 26 -12.27 10.69 6.36
CA GLY A 26 -12.27 12.08 5.89
C GLY A 26 -11.04 12.42 5.06
N ILE A 27 -10.42 11.41 4.47
CA ILE A 27 -9.22 11.59 3.66
C ILE A 27 -9.63 11.77 2.21
N ASP A 28 -9.44 12.99 1.74
CA ASP A 28 -9.63 13.34 0.33
C ASP A 28 -8.34 13.06 -0.44
N ALA A 29 -8.10 11.79 -0.70
CA ALA A 29 -6.95 11.33 -1.48
C ALA A 29 -7.40 10.90 -2.88
N THR A 30 -6.56 11.19 -3.87
CA THR A 30 -6.74 10.59 -5.19
C THR A 30 -6.23 9.16 -5.15
N ILE A 31 -7.16 8.21 -5.20
CA ILE A 31 -6.84 6.79 -5.11
C ILE A 31 -7.06 6.15 -6.47
N HIS A 32 -6.05 5.44 -6.95
CA HIS A 32 -6.13 4.64 -8.15
C HIS A 32 -5.97 3.16 -7.81
N PHE A 33 -6.92 2.33 -8.23
CA PHE A 33 -6.91 0.89 -8.00
C PHE A 33 -6.44 0.15 -9.25
N VAL A 34 -5.56 -0.81 -9.05
CA VAL A 34 -5.13 -1.78 -10.07
C VAL A 34 -5.34 -3.19 -9.51
N SER A 35 -5.52 -4.17 -10.41
CA SER A 35 -5.97 -5.52 -10.03
C SER A 35 -4.84 -6.53 -9.88
N ASP A 36 -3.63 -6.20 -10.32
CA ASP A 36 -2.47 -7.09 -10.23
C ASP A 36 -1.15 -6.34 -10.35
N GLY A 37 -0.06 -7.08 -10.21
CA GLY A 37 1.27 -6.50 -10.25
C GLY A 37 1.70 -5.99 -11.62
N VAL A 38 1.19 -6.57 -12.69
CA VAL A 38 1.49 -6.09 -14.06
C VAL A 38 0.87 -4.72 -14.28
N GLU A 39 -0.40 -4.56 -13.92
CA GLU A 39 -1.07 -3.25 -13.99
C GLU A 39 -0.39 -2.22 -13.08
N ALA A 40 0.06 -2.62 -11.90
CA ALA A 40 0.78 -1.73 -11.00
C ALA A 40 2.06 -1.19 -11.65
N ILE A 41 2.85 -2.05 -12.27
CA ILE A 41 4.06 -1.66 -12.97
C ILE A 41 3.75 -0.76 -14.17
N ASP A 42 2.73 -1.10 -14.95
CA ASP A 42 2.32 -0.28 -16.08
C ASP A 42 1.89 1.13 -15.63
N TYR A 43 1.19 1.21 -14.52
CA TYR A 43 0.82 2.50 -13.92
C TYR A 43 2.08 3.32 -13.54
N LEU A 44 3.03 2.69 -12.85
CA LEU A 44 4.25 3.36 -12.41
C LEU A 44 5.16 3.78 -13.59
N ARG A 45 5.11 3.04 -14.67
CA ARG A 45 5.79 3.41 -15.93
C ARG A 45 5.09 4.52 -16.71
N GLY A 46 3.87 4.88 -16.34
CA GLY A 46 3.07 5.84 -17.10
C GLY A 46 2.60 5.33 -18.46
N LYS A 47 2.38 4.02 -18.58
CA LYS A 47 1.97 3.42 -19.87
C LYS A 47 0.47 3.49 -20.15
N GLN A 48 0.11 3.54 -21.43
CA GLN A 48 -1.25 3.39 -21.95
C GLN A 48 -2.25 4.42 -21.39
N LEU A 49 -3.36 3.91 -20.85
CA LEU A 49 -4.45 4.69 -20.28
C LEU A 49 -4.02 5.59 -19.12
N PHE A 50 -2.88 5.28 -18.52
CA PHE A 50 -2.36 6.03 -17.39
C PHE A 50 -1.54 7.25 -17.80
N GLU A 51 -1.14 7.38 -19.06
CA GLU A 51 -0.36 8.52 -19.56
C GLU A 51 -1.02 9.86 -19.29
N LYS A 52 -2.35 9.92 -19.38
CA LYS A 52 -3.11 11.14 -19.12
C LYS A 52 -3.24 11.48 -17.63
N VAL A 53 -3.11 10.49 -16.77
CA VAL A 53 -3.26 10.61 -15.31
C VAL A 53 -1.89 10.78 -14.65
N ALA A 54 -0.89 10.13 -15.22
CA ALA A 54 0.46 10.06 -14.68
C ALA A 54 1.34 11.26 -15.03
N SER A 55 0.75 12.32 -15.57
CA SER A 55 1.49 13.44 -16.17
C SER A 55 2.49 14.09 -15.23
N SER A 56 3.23 13.44 -14.49
CA SER A 56 4.45 13.98 -13.87
C SER A 56 4.79 13.51 -12.46
N THR A 57 3.87 12.89 -11.71
CA THR A 57 4.19 12.55 -10.32
C THR A 57 3.87 11.11 -9.99
N LEU A 58 4.87 10.43 -9.46
CA LEU A 58 4.69 9.13 -8.82
C LEU A 58 3.69 9.25 -7.65
N PRO A 59 2.95 8.18 -7.34
CA PRO A 59 2.16 8.16 -6.12
C PRO A 59 3.04 8.44 -4.90
N GLY A 60 2.49 9.18 -3.95
CA GLY A 60 3.15 9.36 -2.66
C GLY A 60 3.06 8.09 -1.81
N MET A 61 2.00 7.32 -2.01
CA MET A 61 1.76 6.08 -1.28
C MET A 61 1.35 4.95 -2.22
N PHE A 62 1.88 3.77 -1.98
CA PHE A 62 1.52 2.56 -2.70
C PHE A 62 1.15 1.47 -1.70
N LEU A 63 -0.12 1.09 -1.69
CA LEU A 63 -0.63 -0.07 -0.94
C LEU A 63 -0.58 -1.29 -1.85
N LEU A 64 0.14 -2.31 -1.44
CA LEU A 64 0.48 -3.46 -2.28
C LEU A 64 0.10 -4.77 -1.59
N ASP A 65 -0.82 -5.52 -2.18
CA ASP A 65 -1.09 -6.89 -1.78
C ASP A 65 0.03 -7.83 -2.27
N LEU A 66 0.39 -8.80 -1.44
CA LEU A 66 1.38 -9.81 -1.81
C LEU A 66 0.78 -10.90 -2.71
N GLU A 67 -0.49 -11.22 -2.54
CA GLU A 67 -1.15 -12.30 -3.26
C GLU A 67 -2.03 -11.74 -4.38
N MET A 68 -1.50 -11.73 -5.59
CA MET A 68 -2.20 -11.26 -6.78
C MET A 68 -1.89 -12.15 -7.98
N PRO A 69 -2.82 -12.26 -8.96
CA PRO A 69 -2.57 -12.99 -10.19
C PRO A 69 -1.55 -12.27 -11.08
N ARG A 70 -1.05 -12.97 -12.07
CA ARG A 70 -0.07 -12.55 -13.09
C ARG A 70 1.30 -12.21 -12.50
N LEU A 71 1.36 -11.22 -11.64
CA LEU A 71 2.57 -10.82 -10.90
C LEU A 71 2.17 -10.49 -9.46
N ASN A 72 2.72 -11.21 -8.49
CA ASN A 72 2.44 -10.97 -7.08
C ASN A 72 3.21 -9.77 -6.53
N GLY A 73 2.92 -9.40 -5.28
CA GLY A 73 3.54 -8.25 -4.64
C GLY A 73 5.05 -8.36 -4.48
N PHE A 74 5.58 -9.55 -4.26
CA PHE A 74 7.04 -9.76 -4.22
C PHE A 74 7.69 -9.43 -5.55
N GLY A 75 7.07 -9.82 -6.66
CA GLY A 75 7.55 -9.47 -8.00
C GLY A 75 7.55 -7.97 -8.24
N VAL A 76 6.53 -7.27 -7.77
CA VAL A 76 6.47 -5.80 -7.85
C VAL A 76 7.59 -5.16 -7.02
N LEU A 77 7.81 -5.63 -5.79
CA LEU A 77 8.88 -5.12 -4.93
C LEU A 77 10.27 -5.34 -5.55
N GLN A 78 10.50 -6.51 -6.14
CA GLN A 78 11.74 -6.81 -6.86
C GLN A 78 11.94 -5.85 -8.04
N TRP A 79 10.88 -5.59 -8.79
CA TRP A 79 10.91 -4.65 -9.90
C TRP A 79 11.22 -3.22 -9.44
N LEU A 80 10.59 -2.76 -8.36
CA LEU A 80 10.85 -1.42 -7.78
C LEU A 80 12.31 -1.27 -7.35
N ARG A 81 12.89 -2.33 -6.82
CA ARG A 81 14.29 -2.34 -6.40
C ARG A 81 15.27 -2.12 -7.57
N LYS A 82 14.89 -2.61 -8.75
CA LYS A 82 15.65 -2.41 -9.99
C LYS A 82 15.35 -1.07 -10.66
N HIS A 83 14.28 -0.40 -10.27
CA HIS A 83 13.83 0.86 -10.86
C HIS A 83 13.56 1.91 -9.76
N PRO A 84 14.59 2.29 -9.00
CA PRO A 84 14.41 3.17 -7.83
C PRO A 84 13.84 4.54 -8.19
N HIS A 85 14.05 5.03 -9.41
CA HIS A 85 13.49 6.28 -9.92
C HIS A 85 11.96 6.24 -10.13
N LEU A 86 11.36 5.05 -10.17
CA LEU A 86 9.91 4.84 -10.29
C LEU A 86 9.26 4.40 -8.98
N ARG A 87 10.01 4.41 -7.89
CA ARG A 87 9.51 3.98 -6.59
C ARG A 87 8.67 5.09 -5.94
N PRO A 88 7.42 4.79 -5.53
CA PRO A 88 6.63 5.69 -4.70
C PRO A 88 7.35 6.05 -3.40
N TYR A 89 7.01 7.20 -2.84
CA TYR A 89 7.64 7.68 -1.59
C TYR A 89 7.47 6.69 -0.44
N ARG A 90 6.27 6.14 -0.28
CA ARG A 90 5.99 5.07 0.69
C ARG A 90 5.40 3.85 0.00
N VAL A 91 5.96 2.70 0.27
CA VAL A 91 5.45 1.40 -0.20
C VAL A 91 5.03 0.59 1.02
N VAL A 92 3.74 0.30 1.10
CA VAL A 92 3.10 -0.38 2.22
C VAL A 92 2.52 -1.70 1.72
N VAL A 93 2.99 -2.80 2.26
CA VAL A 93 2.39 -4.11 2.00
C VAL A 93 1.14 -4.26 2.87
N PHE A 94 0.05 -4.62 2.23
CA PHE A 94 -1.24 -4.83 2.87
C PHE A 94 -1.76 -6.21 2.47
N SER A 95 -1.57 -7.21 3.32
CA SER A 95 -1.77 -8.61 2.95
C SER A 95 -2.44 -9.42 4.04
N ALA A 96 -3.12 -10.50 3.63
CA ALA A 96 -3.72 -11.46 4.56
C ALA A 96 -2.69 -12.43 5.15
N THR A 97 -1.46 -12.49 4.62
CA THR A 97 -0.45 -13.41 5.15
C THR A 97 -0.03 -13.03 6.55
N GLN A 98 0.03 -14.03 7.44
CA GLN A 98 0.58 -13.90 8.79
C GLN A 98 2.00 -14.50 8.88
N SER A 99 2.57 -14.90 7.75
CA SER A 99 3.90 -15.51 7.69
C SER A 99 4.98 -14.48 8.04
N ALA A 100 5.72 -14.74 9.09
CA ALA A 100 6.87 -13.91 9.47
C ALA A 100 7.96 -13.94 8.38
N ILE A 101 8.08 -15.04 7.64
CA ILE A 101 9.02 -15.17 6.54
C ILE A 101 8.63 -14.23 5.40
N ASP A 102 7.35 -14.19 5.03
CA ASP A 102 6.84 -13.32 3.98
C ASP A 102 6.99 -11.84 4.35
N MET A 103 6.70 -11.49 5.60
CA MET A 103 6.87 -10.13 6.10
C MET A 103 8.35 -9.71 6.07
N SER A 104 9.25 -10.57 6.52
CA SER A 104 10.70 -10.31 6.46
C SER A 104 11.18 -10.18 5.03
N ARG A 105 10.70 -11.02 4.12
CA ARG A 105 11.05 -10.94 2.70
C ARG A 105 10.57 -9.64 2.06
N ALA A 106 9.36 -9.22 2.38
CA ALA A 106 8.84 -7.94 1.89
C ALA A 106 9.69 -6.75 2.38
N ALA A 107 10.11 -6.79 3.65
CA ALA A 107 11.01 -5.80 4.23
C ALA A 107 12.35 -5.75 3.51
N GLU A 108 12.97 -6.89 3.31
CA GLU A 108 14.26 -7.00 2.62
C GLU A 108 14.18 -6.48 1.18
N LEU A 109 13.01 -6.63 0.54
CA LEU A 109 12.76 -6.13 -0.79
C LEU A 109 12.39 -4.64 -0.83
N GLY A 110 12.34 -3.97 0.33
CA GLY A 110 12.20 -2.53 0.40
C GLY A 110 10.81 -1.99 0.74
N ALA A 111 9.88 -2.83 1.21
CA ALA A 111 8.63 -2.33 1.77
C ALA A 111 8.90 -1.50 3.02
N ASP A 112 8.25 -0.34 3.13
CA ASP A 112 8.41 0.55 4.29
C ASP A 112 7.60 0.06 5.49
N LEU A 113 6.42 -0.53 5.23
CA LEU A 113 5.54 -1.09 6.25
C LEU A 113 4.89 -2.36 5.71
N CYS A 114 4.56 -3.30 6.62
CA CYS A 114 3.72 -4.44 6.33
C CYS A 114 2.54 -4.44 7.28
N LEU A 115 1.34 -4.48 6.73
CA LEU A 115 0.09 -4.47 7.47
C LEU A 115 -0.71 -5.74 7.17
N LEU A 116 -1.34 -6.30 8.19
CA LEU A 116 -2.31 -7.37 7.99
C LEU A 116 -3.65 -6.79 7.56
N LYS A 117 -4.27 -7.44 6.57
CA LYS A 117 -5.63 -7.12 6.17
C LYS A 117 -6.61 -7.35 7.31
N THR A 118 -7.55 -6.45 7.44
CA THR A 118 -8.70 -6.58 8.29
C THR A 118 -9.96 -6.29 7.48
N SER A 119 -11.04 -6.98 7.80
CA SER A 119 -12.37 -6.71 7.24
C SER A 119 -13.25 -5.88 8.18
N ASP A 120 -12.75 -5.55 9.37
CA ASP A 120 -13.47 -4.68 10.31
C ASP A 120 -13.38 -3.22 9.83
N PRO A 121 -14.53 -2.59 9.50
CA PRO A 121 -14.52 -1.21 8.98
C PRO A 121 -13.90 -0.19 9.93
N ALA A 122 -14.08 -0.35 11.24
CA ALA A 122 -13.54 0.58 12.23
C ALA A 122 -12.01 0.48 12.33
N GLU A 123 -11.50 -0.75 12.36
CA GLU A 123 -10.05 -1.00 12.34
C GLU A 123 -9.40 -0.47 11.06
N LEU A 124 -10.04 -0.71 9.92
CA LEU A 124 -9.54 -0.27 8.63
C LEU A 124 -9.51 1.26 8.52
N GLU A 125 -10.51 1.94 9.04
CA GLU A 125 -10.53 3.41 9.12
C GLU A 125 -9.36 3.94 9.97
N GLN A 126 -9.12 3.35 11.13
CA GLN A 126 -8.02 3.75 12.01
C GLN A 126 -6.67 3.49 11.36
N LEU A 127 -6.55 2.37 10.67
CA LEU A 127 -5.34 1.99 9.95
C LEU A 127 -5.02 3.00 8.84
N VAL A 128 -6.02 3.41 8.08
CA VAL A 128 -5.87 4.43 7.03
C VAL A 128 -5.44 5.77 7.64
N LYS A 129 -6.02 6.19 8.74
CA LYS A 129 -5.60 7.40 9.46
C LYS A 129 -4.14 7.32 9.90
N ALA A 130 -3.72 6.19 10.45
CA ALA A 130 -2.34 5.96 10.85
C ALA A 130 -1.35 6.01 9.67
N LEU A 131 -1.75 5.45 8.54
CA LEU A 131 -0.94 5.54 7.31
C LEU A 131 -0.72 6.99 6.87
N MET A 132 -1.76 7.82 6.94
CA MET A 132 -1.65 9.23 6.58
C MET A 132 -0.78 10.00 7.56
N ASP A 133 -0.88 9.70 8.84
CA ASP A 133 -0.01 10.30 9.85
C ASP A 133 1.45 9.93 9.62
N CYS A 134 1.74 8.66 9.34
CA CYS A 134 3.08 8.20 8.98
C CYS A 134 3.60 8.89 7.71
N TYR A 135 2.75 9.05 6.72
CA TYR A 135 3.13 9.76 5.49
C TYR A 135 3.55 11.20 5.77
N HIS A 136 2.86 11.87 6.66
CA HIS A 136 3.16 13.26 7.06
C HIS A 136 4.27 13.39 8.11
N GLY A 137 4.91 12.30 8.49
CA GLY A 137 5.98 12.31 9.49
C GLY A 137 5.49 12.52 10.92
N LYS A 138 4.20 12.38 11.16
CA LYS A 138 3.65 12.42 12.51
C LYS A 138 3.85 11.07 13.20
N PRO A 139 4.10 11.05 14.51
CA PRO A 139 4.12 9.79 15.23
C PRO A 139 2.73 9.15 15.15
N ALA A 140 2.67 7.98 14.54
CA ALA A 140 1.42 7.26 14.47
C ALA A 140 1.10 6.69 15.85
N ALA A 141 0.18 7.33 16.54
CA ALA A 141 -0.35 6.83 17.81
C ALA A 141 -0.90 5.39 17.67
N TYR A 142 -1.21 5.01 16.46
CA TYR A 142 -1.80 3.72 16.12
C TYR A 142 -0.77 2.60 15.93
N THR A 143 0.43 2.92 15.50
CA THR A 143 1.48 1.92 15.28
C THR A 143 1.80 1.13 16.54
N LEU A 144 1.58 1.75 17.67
CA LEU A 144 1.83 1.13 18.98
C LEU A 144 0.74 0.15 19.40
N MET A 145 -0.48 0.34 18.95
CA MET A 145 -1.61 -0.54 19.32
C MET A 145 -1.57 -1.86 18.57
N THR A 146 -1.04 -1.84 17.39
CA THR A 146 -1.01 -3.01 16.52
C THR A 146 0.15 -3.94 16.80
N ALA A 147 1.16 -3.48 17.50
CA ALA A 147 2.19 -4.38 18.02
C ALA A 147 1.63 -5.39 19.03
N THR A 148 0.55 -5.03 19.70
CA THR A 148 -0.16 -5.96 20.59
C THR A 148 -1.18 -6.84 19.86
N ASP A 149 -1.70 -6.36 18.73
CA ASP A 149 -2.73 -7.07 17.95
C ASP A 149 -2.16 -7.81 16.73
N GLN A 150 -0.87 -7.84 16.55
CA GLN A 150 -0.17 -8.49 15.43
C GLN A 150 -0.51 -7.94 14.03
N ASN A 151 -1.18 -6.80 13.93
CA ASN A 151 -1.65 -6.27 12.67
C ASN A 151 -0.66 -5.34 11.95
N VAL A 152 0.34 -4.84 12.63
CA VAL A 152 1.38 -3.99 12.04
C VAL A 152 2.75 -4.48 12.44
N VAL A 153 3.54 -4.89 11.48
CA VAL A 153 4.96 -5.08 11.66
C VAL A 153 5.64 -3.83 11.12
N ALA A 154 5.97 -2.91 12.01
CA ALA A 154 6.82 -1.79 11.65
C ALA A 154 8.20 -2.35 11.30
N LEU A 155 8.60 -2.16 10.06
CA LEU A 155 9.93 -2.54 9.62
C LEU A 155 10.88 -1.43 10.06
N THR A 156 11.46 -1.61 11.23
CA THR A 156 12.57 -0.76 11.65
C THR A 156 13.76 -1.01 10.74
N GLN A 157 14.25 0.05 10.17
CA GLN A 157 15.54 0.05 9.49
C GLN A 157 16.64 -0.38 10.45
#